data_18466fde6ad7c2bad53c8201e5a49c1d
#
_entry.id   18466fde6ad7c2bad53c8201e5a49c1d
#
_cell.length_a   1.000
_cell.length_b   1.000
_cell.length_c   1.000
_cell.angle_alpha   90.00
_cell.angle_beta   90.00
_cell.angle_gamma   90.00
#
_symmetry.space_group_name_H-M   'P 1'
#
loop_
_entity.id
_entity.type
_entity.pdbx_description
1 polymer ?
#
loop_
_entity_poly.entity_id
_entity_poly.type
_entity_poly.pdbx_seq_one_letter_code
_entity_poly.pdbx_strand_id
1 'polypeptide(L)'
;AVIAVESARKHASVPVAATLTFMKNPRGFFTIMGDDPALTIRKLEAAGADIVGANCTIASAEMVELARALRGMTELPILCQPNAGQPRLSAGRPVYDQTPEDFALDALELFSIGVNAVGGCCGTTPRFIEEIAARMTQH
;
A
#
# COMPACT_ATOMS: atom_id res chain seq x y z
N ALA A 1 9.08 4.81 -12.39
CA ALA A 1 9.44 4.13 -11.13
C ALA A 1 10.82 3.48 -11.23
N VAL A 2 11.11 2.62 -12.23
CA VAL A 2 12.38 1.89 -12.38
C VAL A 2 13.60 2.82 -12.29
N ILE A 3 13.69 3.85 -13.14
CA ILE A 3 14.82 4.80 -13.13
C ILE A 3 15.02 5.46 -11.75
N ALA A 4 13.92 5.75 -11.03
CA ALA A 4 14.02 6.33 -9.69
C ALA A 4 14.62 5.35 -8.68
N VAL A 5 14.23 4.06 -8.73
CA VAL A 5 14.81 3.01 -7.89
C VAL A 5 16.29 2.80 -8.21
N GLU A 6 16.64 2.67 -9.48
CA GLU A 6 18.04 2.52 -9.92
C GLU A 6 18.90 3.70 -9.48
N SER A 7 18.37 4.93 -9.58
CA SER A 7 19.07 6.13 -9.11
C SER A 7 19.24 6.13 -7.59
N ALA A 8 18.18 5.78 -6.84
CA ALA A 8 18.26 5.68 -5.39
C ALA A 8 19.31 4.64 -4.96
N ARG A 9 19.33 3.46 -5.58
CA ARG A 9 20.34 2.40 -5.29
C ARG A 9 21.78 2.85 -5.51
N LYS A 10 22.03 3.71 -6.50
CA LYS A 10 23.38 4.22 -6.76
C LYS A 10 23.89 5.20 -5.71
N HIS A 11 22.97 5.90 -5.01
CA HIS A 11 23.32 7.01 -4.14
C HIS A 11 22.94 6.81 -2.67
N ALA A 12 22.10 5.80 -2.36
CA ALA A 12 21.69 5.51 -0.99
C ALA A 12 22.43 4.31 -0.41
N SER A 13 22.85 4.44 0.85
CA SER A 13 23.39 3.34 1.67
C SER A 13 22.33 2.68 2.55
N VAL A 14 21.08 3.09 2.43
CA VAL A 14 19.92 2.58 3.17
C VAL A 14 18.99 1.77 2.26
N PRO A 15 18.11 0.89 2.81
CA PRO A 15 17.13 0.18 2.01
C PRO A 15 16.24 1.10 1.19
N VAL A 16 15.95 0.71 -0.05
CA VAL A 16 15.09 1.44 -0.98
C VAL A 16 13.71 0.80 -1.01
N ALA A 17 12.70 1.51 -0.51
CA ALA A 17 11.30 1.12 -0.61
C ALA A 17 10.66 1.76 -1.85
N ALA A 18 9.98 0.94 -2.66
CA ALA A 18 9.27 1.39 -3.84
C ALA A 18 7.80 0.95 -3.80
N THR A 19 6.89 1.90 -3.62
CA THR A 19 5.45 1.67 -3.70
C THR A 19 4.85 2.32 -4.95
N LEU A 20 3.81 1.71 -5.49
CA LEU A 20 3.08 2.21 -6.64
C LEU A 20 1.58 2.28 -6.37
N THR A 21 0.93 3.11 -7.14
CA THR A 21 -0.52 3.29 -7.06
C THR A 21 -1.22 2.36 -8.05
N PHE A 22 -2.17 1.58 -7.54
CA PHE A 22 -3.01 0.69 -8.34
C PHE A 22 -4.47 1.11 -8.26
N MET A 23 -5.16 0.97 -9.38
CA MET A 23 -6.61 1.14 -9.48
C MET A 23 -7.26 -0.22 -9.67
N LYS A 24 -8.39 -0.46 -8.98
CA LYS A 24 -9.20 -1.66 -9.15
C LYS A 24 -10.19 -1.47 -10.31
N ASN A 25 -10.33 -2.47 -11.16
CA ASN A 25 -11.35 -2.55 -12.20
C ASN A 25 -11.84 -4.01 -12.32
N PRO A 26 -12.87 -4.33 -13.15
CA PRO A 26 -13.39 -5.69 -13.27
C PRO A 26 -12.37 -6.76 -13.68
N ARG A 27 -11.21 -6.37 -14.22
CA ARG A 27 -10.13 -7.29 -14.61
C ARG A 27 -9.06 -7.46 -13.54
N GLY A 28 -9.16 -6.75 -12.41
CA GLY A 28 -8.18 -6.75 -11.32
C GLY A 28 -7.55 -5.39 -11.06
N PHE A 29 -6.32 -5.39 -10.57
CA PHE A 29 -5.56 -4.20 -10.21
C PHE A 29 -4.55 -3.84 -11.30
N PHE A 30 -4.47 -2.54 -11.63
CA PHE A 30 -3.55 -2.03 -12.66
C PHE A 30 -3.03 -0.65 -12.25
N THR A 31 -1.78 -0.36 -12.63
CA THR A 31 -1.25 1.01 -12.54
C THR A 31 -1.97 1.90 -13.56
N ILE A 32 -1.80 3.23 -13.45
CA ILE A 32 -2.34 4.19 -14.44
C ILE A 32 -1.80 3.94 -15.86
N MET A 33 -0.64 3.30 -15.98
CA MET A 33 -0.04 2.94 -17.27
C MET A 33 -0.55 1.59 -17.80
N GLY A 34 -1.41 0.88 -17.06
CA GLY A 34 -1.96 -0.40 -17.44
C GLY A 34 -1.08 -1.60 -17.08
N ASP A 35 0.02 -1.42 -16.38
CA ASP A 35 0.85 -2.54 -15.89
C ASP A 35 0.12 -3.26 -14.75
N ASP A 36 0.08 -4.58 -14.76
CA ASP A 36 -0.43 -5.41 -13.68
C ASP A 36 0.56 -5.48 -12.50
N PRO A 37 0.11 -5.92 -11.31
CA PRO A 37 0.98 -6.02 -10.13
C PRO A 37 2.20 -6.92 -10.36
N ALA A 38 2.06 -8.06 -11.02
CA ALA A 38 3.16 -9.01 -11.21
C ALA A 38 4.27 -8.42 -12.10
N LEU A 39 3.90 -7.76 -13.21
CA LEU A 39 4.86 -7.06 -14.05
C LEU A 39 5.54 -5.91 -13.29
N THR A 40 4.75 -5.18 -12.51
CA THR A 40 5.22 -4.03 -11.73
C THR A 40 6.24 -4.47 -10.68
N ILE A 41 5.93 -5.49 -9.86
CA ILE A 41 6.82 -6.00 -8.82
C ILE A 41 8.13 -6.49 -9.43
N ARG A 42 8.08 -7.32 -10.47
CA ARG A 42 9.31 -7.80 -11.14
C ARG A 42 10.20 -6.67 -11.64
N LYS A 43 9.61 -5.60 -12.18
CA LYS A 43 10.38 -4.42 -12.63
C LYS A 43 11.06 -3.69 -11.46
N LEU A 44 10.40 -3.58 -10.31
CA LEU A 44 10.95 -2.93 -9.13
C LEU A 44 12.07 -3.77 -8.49
N GLU A 45 11.87 -5.08 -8.38
CA GLU A 45 12.90 -6.02 -7.90
C GLU A 45 14.15 -5.98 -8.79
N ALA A 46 13.97 -6.07 -10.10
CA ALA A 46 15.07 -6.00 -11.07
C ALA A 46 15.83 -4.66 -11.01
N ALA A 47 15.14 -3.57 -10.65
CA ALA A 47 15.75 -2.25 -10.45
C ALA A 47 16.51 -2.13 -9.11
N GLY A 48 16.36 -3.11 -8.21
CA GLY A 48 17.07 -3.17 -6.92
C GLY A 48 16.29 -2.56 -5.75
N ALA A 49 14.96 -2.58 -5.79
CA ALA A 49 14.15 -2.27 -4.60
C ALA A 49 14.36 -3.35 -3.53
N ASP A 50 14.51 -2.94 -2.26
CA ASP A 50 14.59 -3.82 -1.10
C ASP A 50 13.22 -4.08 -0.48
N ILE A 51 12.27 -3.18 -0.69
CA ILE A 51 10.89 -3.23 -0.22
C ILE A 51 9.99 -2.82 -1.39
N VAL A 52 8.94 -3.56 -1.61
CA VAL A 52 7.93 -3.23 -2.65
C VAL A 52 6.55 -3.04 -2.03
N GLY A 53 5.61 -2.45 -2.76
CA GLY A 53 4.27 -2.33 -2.20
C GLY A 53 3.33 -1.45 -2.98
N ALA A 54 2.27 -1.03 -2.28
CA ALA A 54 1.21 -0.21 -2.86
C ALA A 54 0.80 0.93 -1.93
N ASN A 55 0.43 2.06 -2.53
CA ASN A 55 -0.03 3.22 -1.78
C ASN A 55 -1.15 3.94 -2.50
N CYS A 56 -1.98 4.65 -1.75
CA CYS A 56 -3.01 5.57 -2.23
C CYS A 56 -4.10 4.91 -3.10
N THR A 57 -5.00 5.70 -3.66
CA THR A 57 -6.07 5.41 -4.64
C THR A 57 -7.16 4.46 -4.15
N ILE A 58 -6.82 3.38 -3.50
CA ILE A 58 -7.76 2.36 -2.99
C ILE A 58 -7.91 2.43 -1.48
N ALA A 59 -9.08 2.02 -0.98
CA ALA A 59 -9.37 1.90 0.44
C ALA A 59 -8.64 0.70 1.06
N SER A 60 -8.62 0.62 2.40
CA SER A 60 -7.90 -0.44 3.12
C SER A 60 -8.42 -1.85 2.80
N ALA A 61 -9.74 -2.04 2.66
CA ALA A 61 -10.32 -3.33 2.27
C ALA A 61 -9.86 -3.78 0.87
N GLU A 62 -9.79 -2.86 -0.11
CA GLU A 62 -9.26 -3.17 -1.45
C GLU A 62 -7.74 -3.41 -1.41
N MET A 63 -7.01 -2.74 -0.51
CA MET A 63 -5.59 -2.98 -0.28
C MET A 63 -5.32 -4.38 0.25
N VAL A 64 -6.21 -4.93 1.10
CA VAL A 64 -6.15 -6.33 1.56
C VAL A 64 -6.24 -7.30 0.36
N GLU A 65 -7.17 -7.06 -0.56
CA GLU A 65 -7.29 -7.89 -1.77
C GLU A 65 -6.02 -7.82 -2.63
N LEU A 66 -5.48 -6.62 -2.84
CA LEU A 66 -4.24 -6.42 -3.59
C LEU A 66 -3.05 -7.09 -2.89
N ALA A 67 -2.93 -6.95 -1.57
CA ALA A 67 -1.83 -7.51 -0.78
C ALA A 67 -1.77 -9.04 -0.87
N ARG A 68 -2.91 -9.73 -0.90
CA ARG A 68 -2.97 -11.19 -1.13
C ARG A 68 -2.33 -11.57 -2.47
N ALA A 69 -2.60 -10.80 -3.50
CA ALA A 69 -1.98 -11.01 -4.80
C ALA A 69 -0.48 -10.70 -4.76
N LEU A 70 -0.08 -9.56 -4.18
CA LEU A 70 1.32 -9.15 -4.08
C LEU A 70 2.17 -10.17 -3.32
N ARG A 71 1.66 -10.73 -2.20
CA ARG A 71 2.41 -11.71 -1.39
C ARG A 71 2.74 -12.98 -2.18
N GLY A 72 1.89 -13.39 -3.11
CA GLY A 72 2.17 -14.51 -4.00
C GLY A 72 3.16 -14.22 -5.14
N MET A 73 3.61 -12.97 -5.29
CA MET A 73 4.43 -12.52 -6.42
C MET A 73 5.87 -12.16 -6.04
N THR A 74 6.19 -12.03 -4.74
CA THR A 74 7.50 -11.57 -4.26
C THR A 74 7.85 -12.18 -2.90
N GLU A 75 9.13 -12.32 -2.63
CA GLU A 75 9.64 -12.65 -1.29
C GLU A 75 10.14 -11.40 -0.54
N LEU A 76 10.20 -10.26 -1.21
CA LEU A 76 10.60 -9.01 -0.56
C LEU A 76 9.58 -8.56 0.49
N PRO A 77 10.02 -7.76 1.48
CA PRO A 77 9.11 -7.08 2.37
C PRO A 77 8.10 -6.22 1.61
N ILE A 78 6.85 -6.25 2.07
CA ILE A 78 5.73 -5.49 1.49
C ILE A 78 5.34 -4.34 2.40
N LEU A 79 5.20 -3.14 1.81
CA LEU A 79 4.67 -1.94 2.44
C LEU A 79 3.32 -1.58 1.81
N CYS A 80 2.28 -1.44 2.63
CA CYS A 80 0.95 -1.01 2.20
C CYS A 80 0.52 0.30 2.89
N GLN A 81 0.05 1.28 2.10
CA GLN A 81 -0.39 2.58 2.59
C GLN A 81 -1.73 2.98 1.93
N PRO A 82 -2.86 2.37 2.33
CA PRO A 82 -4.17 2.67 1.76
C PRO A 82 -4.71 4.04 2.16
N ASN A 83 -5.74 4.51 1.45
CA ASN A 83 -6.56 5.64 1.86
C ASN A 83 -7.54 5.25 2.98
N ALA A 84 -8.02 6.25 3.73
CA ALA A 84 -9.07 6.09 4.73
C ALA A 84 -10.47 6.01 4.08
N GLY A 85 -10.65 5.05 3.17
CA GLY A 85 -11.85 4.92 2.34
C GLY A 85 -11.71 5.59 0.97
N GLN A 86 -12.79 5.53 0.18
CA GLN A 86 -12.86 6.19 -1.12
C GLN A 86 -13.22 7.68 -0.95
N PRO A 87 -12.53 8.59 -1.65
CA PRO A 87 -12.83 10.01 -1.54
C PRO A 87 -14.23 10.32 -2.10
N ARG A 88 -15.02 11.09 -1.35
CA ARG A 88 -16.26 11.70 -1.80
C ARG A 88 -16.13 13.23 -1.80
N LEU A 89 -16.71 13.88 -2.80
CA LEU A 89 -16.74 15.34 -2.81
C LEU A 89 -17.87 15.84 -1.90
N SER A 90 -17.52 16.67 -0.91
CA SER A 90 -18.45 17.40 -0.07
C SER A 90 -18.07 18.88 -0.05
N ALA A 91 -18.96 19.75 -0.47
CA ALA A 91 -18.69 21.20 -0.62
C ALA A 91 -17.39 21.52 -1.38
N GLY A 92 -17.10 20.76 -2.46
CA GLY A 92 -15.92 20.95 -3.31
C GLY A 92 -14.60 20.43 -2.70
N ARG A 93 -14.64 19.72 -1.57
CA ARG A 93 -13.45 19.13 -0.91
C ARG A 93 -13.57 17.61 -0.83
N PRO A 94 -12.46 16.86 -1.00
CA PRO A 94 -12.48 15.43 -0.77
C PRO A 94 -12.68 15.14 0.73
N VAL A 95 -13.62 14.25 1.03
CA VAL A 95 -13.91 13.73 2.37
C VAL A 95 -13.73 12.23 2.34
N TYR A 96 -13.10 11.70 3.37
CA TYR A 96 -12.86 10.28 3.60
C TYR A 96 -13.67 9.85 4.80
N ASP A 97 -14.38 8.74 4.72
CA ASP A 97 -15.40 8.34 5.69
C ASP A 97 -15.09 7.03 6.45
N GLN A 98 -13.96 6.41 6.17
CA GLN A 98 -13.54 5.24 6.93
C GLN A 98 -13.11 5.62 8.34
N THR A 99 -13.52 4.82 9.33
CA THR A 99 -13.14 5.04 10.72
C THR A 99 -11.73 4.49 11.01
N PRO A 100 -11.00 5.02 12.02
CA PRO A 100 -9.74 4.43 12.46
C PRO A 100 -9.89 2.97 12.89
N GLU A 101 -11.02 2.60 13.50
CA GLU A 101 -11.34 1.27 13.98
C GLU A 101 -11.45 0.26 12.84
N ASP A 102 -12.20 0.59 11.78
CA ASP A 102 -12.35 -0.27 10.60
C ASP A 102 -11.04 -0.40 9.82
N PHE A 103 -10.33 0.73 9.67
CA PHE A 103 -9.01 0.74 9.02
C PHE A 103 -8.00 -0.15 9.77
N ALA A 104 -8.01 -0.14 11.10
CA ALA A 104 -7.14 -0.96 11.90
C ALA A 104 -7.45 -2.46 11.79
N LEU A 105 -8.71 -2.85 11.62
CA LEU A 105 -9.07 -4.25 11.33
C LEU A 105 -8.48 -4.72 10.00
N ASP A 106 -8.62 -3.92 8.95
CA ASP A 106 -7.99 -4.20 7.65
C ASP A 106 -6.45 -4.24 7.76
N ALA A 107 -5.85 -3.36 8.58
CA ALA A 107 -4.40 -3.37 8.82
C ALA A 107 -3.93 -4.67 9.49
N LEU A 108 -4.66 -5.19 10.48
CA LEU A 108 -4.36 -6.48 11.09
C LEU A 108 -4.46 -7.62 10.08
N GLU A 109 -5.45 -7.57 9.19
CA GLU A 109 -5.57 -8.54 8.10
C GLU A 109 -4.38 -8.46 7.13
N LEU A 110 -3.92 -7.24 6.77
CA LEU A 110 -2.70 -7.05 5.98
C LEU A 110 -1.48 -7.72 6.64
N PHE A 111 -1.28 -7.55 7.94
CA PHE A 111 -0.19 -8.23 8.65
C PHE A 111 -0.36 -9.76 8.64
N SER A 112 -1.58 -10.27 8.77
CA SER A 112 -1.85 -11.72 8.72
C SER A 112 -1.54 -12.35 7.35
N ILE A 113 -1.64 -11.57 6.28
CA ILE A 113 -1.27 -11.97 4.90
C ILE A 113 0.26 -12.02 4.73
N GLY A 114 1.02 -11.36 5.61
CA GLY A 114 2.47 -11.25 5.51
C GLY A 114 2.96 -9.90 4.94
N VAL A 115 2.14 -8.85 5.01
CA VAL A 115 2.60 -7.48 4.81
C VAL A 115 3.48 -7.09 5.99
N ASN A 116 4.62 -6.49 5.73
CA ASN A 116 5.65 -6.22 6.73
C ASN A 116 5.53 -4.83 7.37
N ALA A 117 4.92 -3.89 6.65
CA ALA A 117 4.68 -2.55 7.15
C ALA A 117 3.35 -2.01 6.60
N VAL A 118 2.58 -1.38 7.48
CA VAL A 118 1.32 -0.71 7.14
C VAL A 118 1.38 0.73 7.62
N GLY A 119 1.03 1.64 6.74
CA GLY A 119 0.85 3.04 7.03
C GLY A 119 -0.49 3.53 6.50
N GLY A 120 -0.61 4.83 6.32
CA GLY A 120 -1.79 5.45 5.73
C GLY A 120 -1.42 6.42 4.62
N CYS A 121 -2.40 6.77 3.78
CA CYS A 121 -2.28 7.79 2.75
C CYS A 121 -3.41 8.82 2.89
N CYS A 122 -4.12 9.14 1.84
CA CYS A 122 -5.14 10.18 1.85
C CYS A 122 -6.26 9.89 2.86
N GLY A 123 -6.64 10.90 3.62
CA GLY A 123 -7.69 10.82 4.64
C GLY A 123 -7.25 10.25 5.99
N THR A 124 -6.09 9.62 6.10
CA THR A 124 -5.59 9.12 7.37
C THR A 124 -5.01 10.24 8.24
N THR A 125 -5.15 10.08 9.56
CA THR A 125 -4.61 10.97 10.60
C THR A 125 -3.80 10.15 11.61
N PRO A 126 -3.07 10.77 12.55
CA PRO A 126 -2.37 10.03 13.60
C PRO A 126 -3.23 9.02 14.36
N ARG A 127 -4.53 9.29 14.55
CA ARG A 127 -5.46 8.37 15.21
C ARG A 127 -5.58 7.00 14.53
N PHE A 128 -5.43 6.94 13.21
CA PHE A 128 -5.44 5.67 12.47
C PHE A 128 -4.24 4.81 12.87
N ILE A 129 -3.08 5.43 13.03
CA ILE A 129 -1.85 4.72 13.42
C ILE A 129 -1.91 4.33 14.91
N GLU A 130 -2.46 5.19 15.77
CA GLU A 130 -2.70 4.87 17.19
C GLU A 130 -3.60 3.65 17.34
N GLU A 131 -4.69 3.56 16.56
CA GLU A 131 -5.63 2.44 16.62
C GLU A 131 -4.99 1.14 16.13
N ILE A 132 -4.19 1.18 15.04
CA ILE A 132 -3.41 0.01 14.60
C ILE A 132 -2.47 -0.45 15.71
N ALA A 133 -1.67 0.45 16.27
CA ALA A 133 -0.71 0.13 17.32
C ALA A 133 -1.37 -0.45 18.58
N ALA A 134 -2.49 0.12 19.00
CA ALA A 134 -3.24 -0.37 20.15
C ALA A 134 -3.73 -1.81 19.95
N ARG A 135 -4.21 -2.16 18.75
CA ARG A 135 -4.67 -3.52 18.44
C ARG A 135 -3.54 -4.52 18.30
N MET A 136 -2.39 -4.12 17.74
CA MET A 136 -1.22 -4.99 17.65
C MET A 136 -0.64 -5.39 19.01
N THR A 137 -0.80 -4.56 20.05
CA THR A 137 -0.31 -4.86 21.41
C THR A 137 -1.25 -5.79 22.18
N GLN A 138 -2.45 -6.08 21.67
CA GLN A 138 -3.43 -6.96 22.30
C GLN A 138 -3.39 -8.40 21.76
N HIS A 139 -2.56 -8.65 20.78
CA HIS A 139 -2.29 -9.96 20.17
C HIS A 139 -0.85 -10.41 20.42
#